data_1b3f6b0132a85a14cdd9c15e13c3666b
#
_entry.id   1b3f6b0132a85a14cdd9c15e13c3666b
#
_cell.length_a   1.000
_cell.length_b   1.000
_cell.length_c   1.000
_cell.angle_alpha   90.00
_cell.angle_beta   90.00
_cell.angle_gamma   90.00
#
_symmetry.space_group_name_H-M   'P 1'
#
loop_
_entity.id
_entity.type
_entity.pdbx_description
1 polymer ?
#
loop_
_entity_poly.entity_id
_entity_poly.type
_entity_poly.pdbx_seq_one_letter_code
_entity_poly.pdbx_strand_id
1 'polypeptide(L)'
;MCNCIRILSVALLTTLAGPSIEGFVPGALTGIAQERHHPPQDMALHERFYSTWYMPDEPNKSCCNMADCYPTVVKFHDGQWWALRREDQRYIPIPWKKVEINRNNPDGRNHLCAPPPSAHYAPNTVFCFALGGGI
;
A
#
# COMPACT_ATOMS: atom_id res chain seq x y z
N MET A 1 -34.47 -2.62 52.62
CA MET A 1 -33.83 -2.87 53.96
C MET A 1 -32.49 -3.51 53.70
N CYS A 2 -31.41 -2.77 53.95
CA CYS A 2 -30.13 -3.27 54.38
C CYS A 2 -29.06 -2.18 54.12
N ASN A 3 -28.73 -1.66 55.02
CA ASN A 3 -27.71 -1.17 55.92
C ASN A 3 -26.40 -0.74 55.21
N CYS A 4 -26.18 0.59 55.36
CA CYS A 4 -24.87 1.24 55.18
C CYS A 4 -23.93 0.87 56.32
N ILE A 5 -22.70 0.52 56.00
CA ILE A 5 -21.57 0.62 56.91
C ILE A 5 -20.55 1.55 56.30
N ARG A 6 -20.42 2.73 56.91
CA ARG A 6 -19.33 3.71 56.71
C ARG A 6 -18.13 3.23 57.51
N ILE A 7 -17.01 3.03 56.87
CA ILE A 7 -15.71 2.94 57.54
C ILE A 7 -14.89 4.18 57.19
N LEU A 8 -14.73 5.04 58.19
CA LEU A 8 -13.74 6.11 58.17
C LEU A 8 -12.37 5.47 58.41
N SER A 9 -11.44 5.69 57.53
CA SER A 9 -10.04 5.42 57.77
C SER A 9 -9.25 6.72 57.60
N VAL A 10 -8.59 7.07 58.63
CA VAL A 10 -7.79 8.26 58.84
C VAL A 10 -6.51 8.18 58.03
N ALA A 11 -6.22 9.26 57.30
CA ALA A 11 -5.00 9.43 56.53
C ALA A 11 -3.81 9.74 57.46
N LEU A 12 -2.75 8.99 57.30
CA LEU A 12 -1.43 9.32 57.86
C LEU A 12 -0.56 9.86 56.72
N LEU A 13 -0.30 11.17 56.74
CA LEU A 13 0.66 11.82 55.85
C LEU A 13 2.08 11.47 56.29
N THR A 14 2.82 10.75 55.52
CA THR A 14 4.29 10.68 55.60
C THR A 14 4.88 11.31 54.34
N THR A 15 5.42 12.49 54.51
CA THR A 15 6.24 13.18 53.52
C THR A 15 7.62 12.51 53.45
N LEU A 16 7.90 11.74 52.45
CA LEU A 16 9.23 11.32 52.07
C LEU A 16 9.67 12.14 50.84
N ALA A 17 10.63 13.03 51.07
CA ALA A 17 11.38 13.69 50.01
C ALA A 17 12.22 12.67 49.28
N GLY A 18 11.83 12.29 48.07
CA GLY A 18 12.60 11.49 47.16
C GLY A 18 13.35 12.37 46.16
N PRO A 19 14.54 11.94 45.68
CA PRO A 19 15.35 12.72 44.74
C PRO A 19 14.64 12.88 43.40
N SER A 20 14.74 14.10 42.87
CA SER A 20 14.26 14.49 41.55
C SER A 20 14.87 13.58 40.46
N ILE A 21 14.06 12.71 39.89
CA ILE A 21 14.42 12.01 38.66
C ILE A 21 14.15 12.97 37.52
N GLU A 22 15.24 13.54 37.00
CA GLU A 22 15.25 14.37 35.82
C GLU A 22 14.53 13.65 34.66
N GLY A 23 13.67 14.39 33.98
CA GLY A 23 12.72 13.94 33.00
C GLY A 23 13.30 13.04 31.91
N PHE A 24 12.84 11.83 31.87
CA PHE A 24 12.85 11.03 30.68
C PHE A 24 11.76 11.60 29.75
N VAL A 25 12.18 12.46 28.81
CA VAL A 25 11.34 12.86 27.70
C VAL A 25 11.17 11.63 26.83
N PRO A 26 9.98 11.02 26.74
CA PRO A 26 9.78 9.98 25.75
C PRO A 26 10.02 10.63 24.40
N GLY A 27 11.10 10.24 23.76
CA GLY A 27 11.40 10.64 22.39
C GLY A 27 10.18 10.39 21.54
N ALA A 28 9.59 11.45 21.00
CA ALA A 28 8.59 11.35 19.96
C ALA A 28 9.19 10.47 18.86
N LEU A 29 8.72 9.24 18.75
CA LEU A 29 8.93 8.43 17.55
C LEU A 29 8.22 9.20 16.44
N THR A 30 8.94 10.14 15.83
CA THR A 30 8.58 10.65 14.53
C THR A 30 8.56 9.43 13.62
N GLY A 31 7.37 8.86 13.43
CA GLY A 31 7.14 7.87 12.40
C GLY A 31 7.61 8.51 11.11
N ILE A 32 8.79 8.13 10.65
CA ILE A 32 9.26 8.44 9.31
C ILE A 32 8.20 7.78 8.44
N ALA A 33 7.31 8.60 7.85
CA ALA A 33 6.43 8.14 6.81
C ALA A 33 7.35 7.54 5.74
N GLN A 34 7.37 6.22 5.65
CA GLN A 34 8.20 5.52 4.70
C GLN A 34 7.66 5.89 3.32
N GLU A 35 8.36 6.82 2.69
CA GLU A 35 8.07 7.25 1.34
C GLU A 35 8.07 6.01 0.47
N ARG A 36 6.93 5.72 -0.17
CA ARG A 36 6.74 4.51 -0.97
C ARG A 36 7.47 4.68 -2.30
N HIS A 37 8.77 4.48 -2.27
CA HIS A 37 9.58 4.43 -3.49
C HIS A 37 9.57 3.02 -4.08
N HIS A 38 9.69 2.94 -5.39
CA HIS A 38 10.00 1.68 -6.04
C HIS A 38 11.29 1.10 -5.46
N PRO A 39 11.41 -0.23 -5.33
CA PRO A 39 12.67 -0.86 -5.01
C PRO A 39 13.74 -0.36 -6.00
N PRO A 40 15.01 -0.18 -5.58
CA PRO A 40 16.08 0.36 -6.43
C PRO A 40 16.21 -0.35 -7.78
N GLN A 41 15.97 -1.66 -7.83
CA GLN A 41 15.98 -2.44 -9.08
C GLN A 41 14.87 -2.06 -10.06
N ASP A 42 13.77 -1.46 -9.61
CA ASP A 42 12.63 -1.08 -10.44
C ASP A 42 12.70 0.39 -10.87
N MET A 43 13.67 1.18 -10.39
CA MET A 43 13.79 2.60 -10.73
C MET A 43 13.99 2.83 -12.22
N ALA A 44 14.80 2.00 -12.89
CA ALA A 44 15.02 2.12 -14.33
C ALA A 44 13.73 1.85 -15.15
N LEU A 45 12.87 0.94 -14.67
CA LEU A 45 11.55 0.70 -15.26
C LEU A 45 10.60 1.87 -14.97
N HIS A 46 10.67 2.45 -13.78
CA HIS A 46 9.86 3.61 -13.45
C HIS A 46 10.16 4.77 -14.39
N GLU A 47 11.42 5.14 -14.57
CA GLU A 47 11.82 6.27 -15.42
C GLU A 47 11.48 6.06 -16.89
N ARG A 48 11.67 4.86 -17.42
CA ARG A 48 11.53 4.58 -18.86
C ARG A 48 10.13 4.15 -19.28
N PHE A 49 9.37 3.59 -18.37
CA PHE A 49 8.11 2.93 -18.71
C PHE A 49 6.93 3.45 -17.89
N TYR A 50 6.98 3.41 -16.56
CA TYR A 50 5.83 3.77 -15.73
C TYR A 50 5.55 5.27 -15.68
N SER A 51 6.57 6.12 -15.72
CA SER A 51 6.41 7.58 -15.67
C SER A 51 5.62 8.15 -16.85
N THR A 52 5.65 7.45 -17.98
CA THR A 52 4.95 7.84 -19.22
C THR A 52 3.65 7.06 -19.45
N TRP A 53 3.22 6.27 -18.49
CA TRP A 53 2.06 5.40 -18.66
C TRP A 53 0.79 6.04 -18.12
N TYR A 54 -0.15 6.28 -19.02
CA TYR A 54 -1.46 6.85 -18.72
C TYR A 54 -2.56 5.80 -18.88
N MET A 55 -3.65 5.97 -18.14
CA MET A 55 -4.76 5.03 -18.15
C MET A 55 -5.41 4.96 -19.54
N PRO A 56 -5.63 3.77 -20.12
CA PRO A 56 -6.22 3.65 -21.46
C PRO A 56 -7.63 4.24 -21.56
N ASP A 57 -8.38 4.16 -20.48
CA ASP A 57 -9.75 4.68 -20.40
C ASP A 57 -9.85 6.10 -19.81
N GLU A 58 -8.76 6.65 -19.27
CA GLU A 58 -8.66 8.00 -18.72
C GLU A 58 -7.29 8.62 -19.06
N PRO A 59 -7.05 9.05 -20.31
CA PRO A 59 -5.71 9.42 -20.79
C PRO A 59 -5.03 10.60 -20.06
N ASN A 60 -5.77 11.34 -19.26
CA ASN A 60 -5.23 12.43 -18.44
C ASN A 60 -4.79 11.98 -17.04
N LYS A 61 -4.94 10.69 -16.72
CA LYS A 61 -4.53 10.12 -15.43
C LYS A 61 -3.37 9.17 -15.61
N SER A 62 -2.31 9.36 -14.81
CA SER A 62 -1.18 8.44 -14.76
C SER A 62 -1.61 7.09 -14.20
N CYS A 63 -1.07 6.02 -14.74
CA CYS A 63 -1.20 4.66 -14.18
C CYS A 63 -0.42 4.52 -12.88
N CYS A 64 0.74 5.16 -12.79
CA CYS A 64 1.64 5.01 -11.66
C CYS A 64 1.48 6.15 -10.68
N ASN A 65 1.24 5.79 -9.42
CA ASN A 65 1.27 6.69 -8.27
C ASN A 65 2.40 6.24 -7.33
N MET A 66 3.64 6.45 -7.78
CA MET A 66 4.90 6.22 -7.05
C MET A 66 5.28 4.74 -6.79
N ALA A 67 4.35 3.84 -6.45
CA ALA A 67 4.69 2.45 -6.10
C ALA A 67 3.66 1.42 -6.59
N ASP A 68 2.68 1.85 -7.36
CA ASP A 68 1.53 1.01 -7.71
C ASP A 68 1.77 0.14 -8.96
N CYS A 69 2.88 0.36 -9.68
CA CYS A 69 3.22 -0.35 -10.91
C CYS A 69 4.40 -1.30 -10.70
N TYR A 70 4.26 -2.53 -11.19
CA TYR A 70 5.28 -3.58 -11.06
C TYR A 70 5.08 -4.69 -12.10
N PRO A 71 6.15 -5.47 -12.39
CA PRO A 71 6.03 -6.70 -13.16
C PRO A 71 5.20 -7.73 -12.42
N THR A 72 4.35 -8.48 -13.16
CA THR A 72 3.44 -9.44 -12.54
C THR A 72 3.30 -10.74 -13.31
N VAL A 73 2.88 -11.78 -12.60
CA VAL A 73 2.46 -13.06 -13.18
C VAL A 73 0.98 -12.99 -13.54
N VAL A 74 0.63 -13.53 -14.69
CA VAL A 74 -0.75 -13.49 -15.21
C VAL A 74 -1.26 -14.87 -15.56
N LYS A 75 -2.58 -14.99 -15.62
CA LYS A 75 -3.29 -16.12 -16.18
C LYS A 75 -4.48 -15.62 -16.99
N PHE A 76 -4.83 -16.35 -18.05
CA PHE A 76 -6.05 -16.13 -18.80
C PHE A 76 -7.01 -17.25 -18.47
N HIS A 77 -8.20 -16.93 -17.98
CA HIS A 77 -9.21 -17.90 -17.56
C HIS A 77 -10.60 -17.33 -17.80
N ASP A 78 -11.50 -18.14 -18.34
CA ASP A 78 -12.88 -17.77 -18.65
C ASP A 78 -13.03 -16.47 -19.46
N GLY A 79 -12.16 -16.29 -20.46
CA GLY A 79 -12.19 -15.11 -21.32
C GLY A 79 -11.70 -13.83 -20.65
N GLN A 80 -11.01 -13.92 -19.52
CA GLN A 80 -10.53 -12.76 -18.77
C GLN A 80 -9.08 -12.93 -18.32
N TRP A 81 -8.33 -11.83 -18.33
CA TRP A 81 -7.01 -11.76 -17.73
C TRP A 81 -7.12 -11.59 -16.22
N TRP A 82 -6.24 -12.26 -15.50
CA TRP A 82 -6.04 -12.15 -14.07
C TRP A 82 -4.57 -11.90 -13.82
N ALA A 83 -4.25 -10.91 -12.98
CA ALA A 83 -2.87 -10.59 -12.61
C ALA A 83 -2.66 -10.75 -11.09
N LEU A 84 -1.49 -11.22 -10.72
CA LEU A 84 -1.10 -11.39 -9.32
C LEU A 84 -0.77 -10.04 -8.70
N ARG A 85 -1.56 -9.60 -7.73
CA ARG A 85 -1.27 -8.38 -6.98
C ARG A 85 -0.16 -8.66 -5.96
N ARG A 86 0.87 -7.83 -5.99
CA ARG A 86 2.09 -8.02 -5.20
C ARG A 86 1.86 -7.97 -3.69
N GLU A 87 1.00 -7.06 -3.25
CA GLU A 87 0.83 -6.69 -1.84
C GLU A 87 0.15 -7.78 -1.01
N ASP A 88 -0.81 -8.50 -1.58
CA ASP A 88 -1.57 -9.56 -0.88
C ASP A 88 -1.51 -10.92 -1.58
N GLN A 89 -0.71 -11.04 -2.64
CA GLN A 89 -0.52 -12.28 -3.41
C GLN A 89 -1.83 -12.87 -3.95
N ARG A 90 -2.82 -12.03 -4.23
CA ARG A 90 -4.08 -12.44 -4.82
C ARG A 90 -4.13 -12.14 -6.31
N TYR A 91 -4.72 -13.05 -7.07
CA TYR A 91 -5.09 -12.76 -8.46
C TYR A 91 -6.33 -11.86 -8.48
N ILE A 92 -6.22 -10.74 -9.15
CA ILE A 92 -7.33 -9.81 -9.38
C ILE A 92 -7.72 -9.82 -10.86
N PRO A 93 -9.03 -9.73 -11.18
CA PRO A 93 -9.50 -9.68 -12.56
C PRO A 93 -9.12 -8.35 -13.22
N ILE A 94 -8.68 -8.39 -14.46
CA ILE A 94 -8.28 -7.22 -15.23
C ILE A 94 -9.43 -6.79 -16.13
N PRO A 95 -10.04 -5.64 -15.92
CA PRO A 95 -11.05 -5.11 -16.84
C PRO A 95 -10.47 -4.90 -18.24
N TRP A 96 -11.16 -5.32 -19.30
CA TRP A 96 -10.67 -5.21 -20.69
C TRP A 96 -10.28 -3.79 -21.09
N LYS A 97 -10.99 -2.79 -20.61
CA LYS A 97 -10.68 -1.37 -20.84
C LYS A 97 -9.36 -0.89 -20.23
N LYS A 98 -8.75 -1.69 -19.37
CA LYS A 98 -7.44 -1.41 -18.73
C LYS A 98 -6.30 -2.20 -19.38
N VAL A 99 -6.59 -3.05 -20.36
CA VAL A 99 -5.60 -3.92 -21.03
C VAL A 99 -4.96 -3.20 -22.20
N GLU A 100 -3.64 -3.11 -22.21
CA GLU A 100 -2.82 -2.71 -23.36
C GLU A 100 -2.00 -3.89 -23.86
N ILE A 101 -2.30 -4.34 -25.09
CA ILE A 101 -1.61 -5.49 -25.70
C ILE A 101 -0.42 -5.08 -26.57
N ASN A 102 -0.34 -3.83 -26.98
CA ASN A 102 0.68 -3.32 -27.91
C ASN A 102 1.68 -2.36 -27.23
N ARG A 103 1.69 -2.31 -25.90
CA ARG A 103 2.65 -1.46 -25.22
C ARG A 103 4.03 -2.10 -25.27
N ASN A 104 5.02 -1.30 -25.69
CA ASN A 104 6.41 -1.76 -25.76
C ASN A 104 7.01 -1.88 -24.35
N ASN A 105 6.85 -3.04 -23.73
CA ASN A 105 7.39 -3.34 -22.41
C ASN A 105 8.90 -3.57 -22.52
N PRO A 106 9.73 -2.77 -21.84
CA PRO A 106 11.19 -2.79 -22.05
C PRO A 106 11.86 -4.09 -21.57
N ASP A 107 11.20 -4.86 -20.73
CA ASP A 107 11.69 -6.12 -20.18
C ASP A 107 10.89 -7.35 -20.64
N GLY A 108 9.93 -7.16 -21.55
CA GLY A 108 9.10 -8.24 -22.11
C GLY A 108 8.11 -8.87 -21.13
N ARG A 109 8.05 -8.42 -19.88
CA ARG A 109 7.16 -8.95 -18.84
C ARG A 109 5.77 -8.31 -18.91
N ASN A 110 4.78 -8.95 -18.25
CA ASN A 110 3.50 -8.32 -17.98
C ASN A 110 3.65 -7.33 -16.82
N HIS A 111 2.95 -6.21 -16.90
CA HIS A 111 2.98 -5.17 -15.87
C HIS A 111 1.59 -4.82 -15.39
N LEU A 112 1.44 -4.67 -14.08
CA LEU A 112 0.21 -4.27 -13.41
C LEU A 112 0.44 -2.96 -12.66
N CYS A 113 -0.50 -2.02 -12.80
CA CYS A 113 -0.63 -0.88 -11.92
C CYS A 113 -1.95 -1.03 -11.14
N ALA A 114 -1.84 -1.28 -9.86
CA ALA A 114 -2.98 -1.47 -8.97
C ALA A 114 -2.64 -0.96 -7.57
N PRO A 115 -3.61 -0.36 -6.85
CA PRO A 115 -3.37 0.10 -5.50
C PRO A 115 -3.25 -1.10 -4.53
N PRO A 116 -2.55 -0.93 -3.40
CA PRO A 116 -2.60 -1.91 -2.33
C PRO A 116 -4.03 -2.05 -1.79
N PRO A 117 -4.38 -3.19 -1.19
CA PRO A 117 -5.66 -3.36 -0.52
C PRO A 117 -5.86 -2.27 0.53
N SER A 118 -6.92 -1.49 0.40
CA SER A 118 -7.25 -0.42 1.34
C SER A 118 -8.75 -0.09 1.30
N ALA A 119 -9.22 0.66 2.29
CA ALA A 119 -10.60 1.15 2.31
C ALA A 119 -10.88 2.27 1.28
N HIS A 120 -9.82 2.86 0.68
CA HIS A 120 -9.97 3.95 -0.30
C HIS A 120 -10.27 3.47 -1.71
N TYR A 121 -9.97 2.20 -2.02
CA TYR A 121 -10.18 1.62 -3.35
C TYR A 121 -11.02 0.35 -3.27
N ALA A 122 -11.81 0.12 -4.30
CA ALA A 122 -12.52 -1.16 -4.43
C ALA A 122 -11.50 -2.33 -4.48
N PRO A 123 -11.85 -3.53 -3.98
CA PRO A 123 -10.91 -4.65 -3.79
C PRO A 123 -10.13 -5.08 -5.04
N ASN A 124 -10.72 -4.89 -6.23
CA ASN A 124 -10.14 -5.29 -7.51
C ASN A 124 -9.83 -4.09 -8.41
N THR A 125 -9.52 -2.93 -7.82
CA THR A 125 -9.14 -1.75 -8.61
C THR A 125 -7.87 -2.02 -9.39
N VAL A 126 -7.93 -1.74 -10.69
CA VAL A 126 -6.81 -1.77 -11.63
C VAL A 126 -6.73 -0.41 -12.31
N PHE A 127 -5.57 0.20 -12.29
CA PHE A 127 -5.32 1.44 -13.03
C PHE A 127 -4.96 1.13 -14.48
N CYS A 128 -4.01 0.24 -14.68
CA CYS A 128 -3.50 -0.14 -15.99
C CYS A 128 -2.93 -1.57 -15.96
N PHE A 129 -2.95 -2.20 -17.13
CA PHE A 129 -2.34 -3.51 -17.33
C PHE A 129 -1.75 -3.61 -18.73
N ALA A 130 -0.46 -3.95 -18.82
CA ALA A 130 0.22 -4.19 -20.08
C ALA A 130 0.64 -5.66 -20.21
N LEU A 131 0.24 -6.29 -21.31
CA LEU A 131 0.72 -7.62 -21.65
C LEU A 131 2.16 -7.56 -22.15
N GLY A 132 2.98 -8.49 -21.69
CA GLY A 132 4.34 -8.69 -22.16
C GLY A 132 4.38 -9.21 -23.58
N GLY A 133 5.41 -8.85 -24.35
CA GLY A 133 5.62 -9.25 -25.72
C GLY A 133 6.21 -10.65 -25.91
N GLY A 134 6.01 -11.57 -24.97
CA GLY A 134 6.48 -12.94 -25.05
C GLY A 134 5.32 -13.94 -25.09
N ILE A 135 4.73 -14.18 -26.23
CA ILE A 135 3.96 -15.39 -26.53
C ILE A 135 4.85 -16.29 -27.39
#